data_2aa71c497c721e3adc656cde034a6ddb
#
_entry.id   2aa71c497c721e3adc656cde034a6ddb
#
_cell.length_a   1.000
_cell.length_b   1.000
_cell.length_c   1.000
_cell.angle_alpha   90.00
_cell.angle_beta   90.00
_cell.angle_gamma   90.00
#
_symmetry.space_group_name_H-M   'P 1'
#
loop_
_entity.id
_entity.type
_entity.pdbx_description
1 polymer ?
#
loop_
_entity_poly.entity_id
_entity_poly.type
_entity_poly.pdbx_seq_one_letter_code
_entity_poly.pdbx_strand_id
1 'polypeptide(L)'
;GLVLADPSDTVEDYLAKMPDAAHVTFMPDPDNVLPITDDEYFKDDIVARLVDFVRTVYGEETLSENLAFIADALSPAAKAAPIEVIRAYFLKEFYADHCSTYKKRPIYWLLDAGKKNSFKALFYMHRYRPDLMACIRTDYVHPQQERLRGRIADAEEELAHCEPRRKAALNKKLKLLRDQEAELIKYEEKIHRFADQMIAIDLDDGVKVNYATFQDVLAKVK
;
A
#
# COMPACT_ATOMS: atom_id res chain seq x y z
N GLY A 1 -3.79 24.54 0.43
CA GLY A 1 -4.43 23.48 1.20
C GLY A 1 -5.41 22.69 0.33
N LEU A 2 -5.98 21.60 0.88
CA LEU A 2 -7.03 20.85 0.20
C LEU A 2 -8.28 21.71 0.05
N VAL A 3 -8.99 21.54 -1.08
CA VAL A 3 -10.17 22.36 -1.43
C VAL A 3 -11.42 21.63 -0.96
N LEU A 4 -12.29 22.33 -0.25
CA LEU A 4 -13.61 21.84 0.13
C LEU A 4 -14.62 21.99 -1.00
N ALA A 5 -15.70 21.21 -0.96
CA ALA A 5 -16.80 21.28 -1.93
C ALA A 5 -17.45 22.68 -1.98
N ASP A 6 -17.62 23.32 -0.80
CA ASP A 6 -17.96 24.73 -0.71
C ASP A 6 -16.69 25.54 -0.31
N PRO A 7 -16.14 26.38 -1.19
CA PRO A 7 -14.92 27.13 -0.89
C PRO A 7 -15.07 28.13 0.27
N SER A 8 -16.29 28.43 0.67
CA SER A 8 -16.55 29.31 1.82
C SER A 8 -16.51 28.57 3.15
N ASP A 9 -16.59 27.22 3.14
CA ASP A 9 -16.55 26.42 4.35
C ASP A 9 -15.12 26.21 4.84
N THR A 10 -14.95 26.22 6.16
CA THR A 10 -13.79 25.60 6.80
C THR A 10 -14.04 24.08 6.94
N VAL A 11 -13.00 23.31 7.29
CA VAL A 11 -13.18 21.88 7.61
C VAL A 11 -14.15 21.69 8.77
N GLU A 12 -14.07 22.57 9.77
CA GLU A 12 -14.96 22.58 10.92
C GLU A 12 -16.42 22.85 10.53
N ASP A 13 -16.66 23.81 9.62
CA ASP A 13 -18.00 24.11 9.11
C ASP A 13 -18.58 22.93 8.33
N TYR A 14 -17.75 22.29 7.48
CA TYR A 14 -18.17 21.10 6.75
C TYR A 14 -18.55 19.95 7.68
N LEU A 15 -17.72 19.67 8.69
CA LEU A 15 -17.99 18.63 9.68
C LEU A 15 -19.18 18.96 10.57
N ALA A 16 -19.44 20.24 10.87
CA ALA A 16 -20.61 20.67 11.62
C ALA A 16 -21.91 20.50 10.83
N LYS A 17 -21.88 20.73 9.50
CA LYS A 17 -23.02 20.47 8.61
C LYS A 17 -23.31 18.96 8.45
N MET A 18 -22.30 18.13 8.63
CA MET A 18 -22.38 16.67 8.53
C MET A 18 -21.84 16.01 9.81
N PRO A 19 -22.51 16.17 10.96
CA PRO A 19 -22.01 15.71 12.26
C PRO A 19 -21.74 14.19 12.29
N ASP A 20 -22.53 13.41 11.55
CA ASP A 20 -22.31 11.97 11.41
C ASP A 20 -21.12 11.65 10.48
N ALA A 21 -20.77 12.57 9.60
CA ALA A 21 -19.63 12.42 8.69
C ALA A 21 -18.30 12.36 9.45
N ALA A 22 -18.13 13.15 10.50
CA ALA A 22 -16.93 13.16 11.33
C ALA A 22 -16.64 11.80 11.99
N HIS A 23 -17.67 10.99 12.20
CA HIS A 23 -17.57 9.70 12.89
C HIS A 23 -17.76 8.49 11.97
N VAL A 24 -18.33 8.66 10.79
CA VAL A 24 -18.85 7.55 9.98
C VAL A 24 -18.32 7.53 8.53
N THR A 25 -17.82 8.64 8.04
CA THR A 25 -17.59 8.82 6.61
C THR A 25 -16.42 8.05 6.04
N PHE A 26 -15.40 7.75 6.82
CA PHE A 26 -14.30 6.91 6.39
C PHE A 26 -14.06 5.76 7.38
N MET A 27 -14.50 4.57 7.01
CA MET A 27 -14.28 3.37 7.83
C MET A 27 -12.92 2.77 7.51
N PRO A 28 -12.07 2.53 8.53
CA PRO A 28 -10.82 1.79 8.32
C PRO A 28 -11.13 0.35 7.90
N ASP A 29 -10.20 -0.24 7.12
CA ASP A 29 -10.37 -1.60 6.65
C ASP A 29 -10.48 -2.59 7.82
N PRO A 30 -11.48 -3.53 7.79
CA PRO A 30 -11.77 -4.39 8.92
C PRO A 30 -10.61 -5.32 9.28
N ASP A 31 -9.85 -5.76 8.29
CA ASP A 31 -8.72 -6.68 8.45
C ASP A 31 -7.41 -5.97 8.82
N ASN A 32 -7.42 -4.62 8.82
CA ASN A 32 -6.25 -3.82 9.19
C ASN A 32 -5.07 -3.91 8.21
N VAL A 33 -5.29 -4.30 6.95
CA VAL A 33 -4.24 -4.44 5.94
C VAL A 33 -4.48 -3.46 4.79
N LEU A 34 -3.42 -2.75 4.37
CA LEU A 34 -3.44 -1.82 3.25
C LEU A 34 -2.34 -2.23 2.26
N PRO A 35 -2.68 -3.00 1.22
CA PRO A 35 -1.69 -3.39 0.21
C PRO A 35 -1.20 -2.19 -0.60
N ILE A 36 0.08 -2.25 -1.01
CA ILE A 36 0.74 -1.25 -1.84
C ILE A 36 1.25 -1.96 -3.09
N THR A 37 0.55 -1.78 -4.20
CA THR A 37 0.89 -2.41 -5.48
C THR A 37 1.30 -1.39 -6.55
N ASP A 38 1.93 -1.86 -7.61
CA ASP A 38 2.37 -1.04 -8.74
C ASP A 38 1.20 -0.45 -9.57
N ASP A 39 0.03 -1.07 -9.46
CA ASP A 39 -1.25 -0.59 -9.99
C ASP A 39 -2.39 -0.95 -9.02
N GLU A 40 -3.61 -0.54 -9.30
CA GLU A 40 -4.78 -0.83 -8.48
C GLU A 40 -5.28 -2.26 -8.78
N TYR A 41 -4.84 -3.21 -7.96
CA TYR A 41 -5.26 -4.61 -8.04
C TYR A 41 -6.19 -5.00 -6.89
N PHE A 42 -5.82 -4.68 -5.66
CA PHE A 42 -6.66 -4.91 -4.49
C PHE A 42 -7.66 -3.77 -4.32
N LYS A 43 -8.89 -4.09 -3.90
CA LYS A 43 -9.94 -3.09 -3.66
C LYS A 43 -9.60 -2.11 -2.54
N ASP A 44 -8.81 -2.58 -1.58
CA ASP A 44 -8.32 -1.87 -0.41
C ASP A 44 -6.87 -1.37 -0.60
N ASP A 45 -6.38 -1.29 -1.86
CA ASP A 45 -5.10 -0.65 -2.18
C ASP A 45 -5.00 0.73 -1.53
N ILE A 46 -3.84 1.03 -0.95
CA ILE A 46 -3.66 2.26 -0.16
C ILE A 46 -3.99 3.54 -0.94
N VAL A 47 -3.75 3.57 -2.26
CA VAL A 47 -4.07 4.73 -3.09
C VAL A 47 -5.57 4.82 -3.32
N ALA A 48 -6.25 3.69 -3.57
CA ALA A 48 -7.70 3.64 -3.67
C ALA A 48 -8.35 4.13 -2.37
N ARG A 49 -7.84 3.69 -1.22
CA ARG A 49 -8.32 4.13 0.10
C ARG A 49 -8.04 5.61 0.36
N LEU A 50 -6.91 6.16 -0.08
CA LEU A 50 -6.64 7.60 -0.01
C LEU A 50 -7.63 8.38 -0.89
N VAL A 51 -7.90 7.92 -2.10
CA VAL A 51 -8.89 8.54 -3.00
C VAL A 51 -10.27 8.55 -2.36
N ASP A 52 -10.68 7.42 -1.79
CA ASP A 52 -11.95 7.31 -1.07
C ASP A 52 -12.02 8.25 0.13
N PHE A 53 -10.93 8.37 0.88
CA PHE A 53 -10.84 9.33 1.99
C PHE A 53 -11.01 10.77 1.50
N VAL A 54 -10.26 11.17 0.47
CA VAL A 54 -10.33 12.54 -0.08
C VAL A 54 -11.72 12.83 -0.63
N ARG A 55 -12.31 11.87 -1.37
CA ARG A 55 -13.68 11.97 -1.90
C ARG A 55 -14.71 12.16 -0.78
N THR A 56 -14.61 11.34 0.26
CA THR A 56 -15.58 11.33 1.36
C THR A 56 -15.51 12.60 2.20
N VAL A 57 -14.29 13.09 2.48
CA VAL A 57 -14.08 14.23 3.39
C VAL A 57 -14.22 15.57 2.68
N TYR A 58 -13.80 15.67 1.41
CA TYR A 58 -13.71 16.94 0.68
C TYR A 58 -14.70 17.06 -0.47
N GLY A 59 -15.47 16.02 -0.79
CA GLY A 59 -16.45 15.98 -1.84
C GLY A 59 -15.91 15.47 -3.19
N GLU A 60 -16.81 14.90 -4.00
CA GLU A 60 -16.50 14.35 -5.32
C GLU A 60 -16.09 15.46 -6.31
N GLU A 61 -16.76 16.60 -6.24
CA GLU A 61 -16.56 17.74 -7.15
C GLU A 61 -15.17 18.36 -7.04
N THR A 62 -14.51 18.26 -5.89
CA THR A 62 -13.15 18.81 -5.65
C THR A 62 -12.06 17.74 -5.71
N LEU A 63 -12.43 16.46 -5.91
CA LEU A 63 -11.51 15.33 -5.85
C LEU A 63 -10.29 15.51 -6.77
N SER A 64 -10.51 15.88 -8.03
CA SER A 64 -9.43 16.03 -9.00
C SER A 64 -8.43 17.12 -8.60
N GLU A 65 -8.93 18.26 -8.10
CA GLU A 65 -8.09 19.38 -7.66
C GLU A 65 -7.30 19.02 -6.40
N ASN A 66 -7.94 18.34 -5.44
CA ASN A 66 -7.28 17.90 -4.21
C ASN A 66 -6.20 16.85 -4.48
N LEU A 67 -6.44 15.90 -5.37
CA LEU A 67 -5.41 14.92 -5.76
C LEU A 67 -4.23 15.57 -6.48
N ALA A 68 -4.50 16.56 -7.35
CA ALA A 68 -3.45 17.33 -8.00
C ALA A 68 -2.61 18.14 -6.99
N PHE A 69 -3.26 18.76 -6.00
CA PHE A 69 -2.58 19.46 -4.92
C PHE A 69 -1.70 18.51 -4.07
N ILE A 70 -2.20 17.33 -3.70
CA ILE A 70 -1.42 16.32 -2.97
C ILE A 70 -0.20 15.90 -3.79
N ALA A 71 -0.38 15.60 -5.06
CA ALA A 71 0.70 15.18 -5.95
C ALA A 71 1.78 16.26 -6.11
N ASP A 72 1.40 17.53 -6.26
CA ASP A 72 2.34 18.66 -6.35
C ASP A 72 3.09 18.86 -5.03
N ALA A 73 2.43 18.70 -3.90
CA ALA A 73 3.08 18.76 -2.58
C ALA A 73 4.10 17.64 -2.36
N LEU A 74 3.84 16.44 -2.89
CA LEU A 74 4.75 15.29 -2.79
C LEU A 74 5.92 15.38 -3.77
N SER A 75 5.67 15.85 -4.99
CA SER A 75 6.69 15.96 -6.05
C SER A 75 6.39 17.15 -6.96
N PRO A 76 6.86 18.36 -6.59
CA PRO A 76 6.64 19.57 -7.38
C PRO A 76 7.10 19.41 -8.83
N ALA A 77 6.27 19.86 -9.76
CA ALA A 77 6.53 19.80 -11.21
C ALA A 77 6.65 18.37 -11.80
N ALA A 78 6.16 17.33 -11.13
CA ALA A 78 6.04 16.00 -11.72
C ALA A 78 5.15 16.07 -12.96
N LYS A 79 5.55 15.32 -14.02
CA LYS A 79 4.77 15.26 -15.28
C LYS A 79 3.79 14.09 -15.33
N ALA A 80 3.87 13.20 -14.35
CA ALA A 80 3.00 12.03 -14.24
C ALA A 80 1.61 12.43 -13.73
N ALA A 81 0.61 11.58 -13.94
CA ALA A 81 -0.72 11.80 -13.38
C ALA A 81 -0.69 11.82 -11.85
N PRO A 82 -1.55 12.62 -11.18
CA PRO A 82 -1.56 12.74 -9.72
C PRO A 82 -1.57 11.38 -8.98
N ILE A 83 -2.39 10.45 -9.42
CA ILE A 83 -2.47 9.09 -8.85
C ILE A 83 -1.14 8.33 -8.96
N GLU A 84 -0.42 8.47 -10.07
CA GLU A 84 0.88 7.83 -10.27
C GLU A 84 1.95 8.41 -9.34
N VAL A 85 1.94 9.72 -9.12
CA VAL A 85 2.83 10.41 -8.17
C VAL A 85 2.57 9.92 -6.75
N ILE A 86 1.31 9.89 -6.34
CA ILE A 86 0.87 9.42 -5.02
C ILE A 86 1.26 7.95 -4.82
N ARG A 87 1.04 7.10 -5.82
CA ARG A 87 1.43 5.68 -5.76
C ARG A 87 2.94 5.50 -5.64
N ALA A 88 3.71 6.28 -6.41
CA ALA A 88 5.17 6.25 -6.33
C ALA A 88 5.69 6.65 -4.94
N TYR A 89 5.06 7.63 -4.29
CA TYR A 89 5.37 8.04 -2.93
C TYR A 89 5.12 6.90 -1.93
N PHE A 90 3.94 6.26 -1.95
CA PHE A 90 3.66 5.13 -1.06
C PHE A 90 4.62 3.96 -1.26
N LEU A 91 4.98 3.66 -2.51
CA LEU A 91 5.90 2.56 -2.83
C LEU A 91 7.33 2.80 -2.36
N LYS A 92 7.80 4.06 -2.32
CA LYS A 92 9.23 4.37 -2.18
C LYS A 92 9.60 5.20 -0.95
N GLU A 93 8.76 6.16 -0.55
CA GLU A 93 9.14 7.24 0.36
C GLU A 93 8.34 7.25 1.65
N PHE A 94 7.03 7.00 1.58
CA PHE A 94 6.10 7.06 2.73
C PHE A 94 6.65 6.40 3.99
N TYR A 95 7.19 5.19 3.88
CA TYR A 95 7.63 4.46 5.07
C TYR A 95 8.85 5.09 5.72
N ALA A 96 9.74 5.66 4.95
CA ALA A 96 10.90 6.40 5.48
C ALA A 96 10.46 7.65 6.22
N ASP A 97 9.52 8.41 5.67
CA ASP A 97 8.95 9.59 6.29
C ASP A 97 8.19 9.24 7.57
N HIS A 98 7.39 8.16 7.52
CA HIS A 98 6.70 7.63 8.69
C HIS A 98 7.67 7.25 9.81
N CYS A 99 8.73 6.51 9.49
CA CYS A 99 9.77 6.16 10.46
C CYS A 99 10.48 7.39 11.04
N SER A 100 10.73 8.41 10.22
CA SER A 100 11.33 9.67 10.66
C SER A 100 10.41 10.43 11.62
N THR A 101 9.14 10.59 11.26
CA THR A 101 8.10 11.25 12.05
C THR A 101 7.96 10.62 13.43
N TYR A 102 7.96 9.29 13.49
CA TYR A 102 7.84 8.52 14.73
C TYR A 102 9.19 8.18 15.39
N LYS A 103 10.27 8.89 15.03
CA LYS A 103 11.61 8.73 15.65
C LYS A 103 12.06 7.27 15.71
N LYS A 104 11.92 6.58 14.57
CA LYS A 104 12.23 5.14 14.40
C LYS A 104 11.40 4.20 15.29
N ARG A 105 10.18 4.60 15.61
CA ARG A 105 9.18 3.77 16.32
C ARG A 105 7.87 3.79 15.52
N PRO A 106 7.84 3.22 14.28
CA PRO A 106 6.68 3.29 13.42
C PRO A 106 5.47 2.61 14.06
N ILE A 107 4.31 3.24 13.95
CA ILE A 107 3.03 2.68 14.39
C ILE A 107 2.31 1.95 13.26
N TYR A 108 2.58 2.32 12.01
CA TYR A 108 2.27 1.50 10.84
C TYR A 108 3.48 0.67 10.48
N TRP A 109 3.29 -0.64 10.36
CA TRP A 109 4.36 -1.58 10.03
C TRP A 109 4.22 -2.01 8.58
N LEU A 110 5.34 -1.91 7.85
CA LEU A 110 5.40 -2.25 6.44
C LEU A 110 5.92 -3.68 6.26
N LEU A 111 5.05 -4.56 5.76
CA LEU A 111 5.44 -5.83 5.16
C LEU A 111 6.17 -5.54 3.85
N ASP A 112 7.33 -6.17 3.65
CA ASP A 112 8.19 -5.91 2.48
C ASP A 112 8.86 -7.21 2.03
N ALA A 113 8.43 -7.74 0.90
CA ALA A 113 8.98 -8.97 0.34
C ALA A 113 10.43 -8.80 -0.14
N GLY A 114 10.85 -7.59 -0.53
CA GLY A 114 12.22 -7.31 -0.89
C GLY A 114 12.42 -6.31 -2.03
N LYS A 115 13.60 -6.38 -2.65
CA LYS A 115 14.08 -5.38 -3.62
C LYS A 115 13.32 -5.33 -4.94
N LYS A 116 12.59 -6.39 -5.29
CA LYS A 116 11.82 -6.46 -6.54
C LYS A 116 10.42 -5.88 -6.38
N ASN A 117 10.05 -5.48 -5.15
CA ASN A 117 8.72 -4.99 -4.80
C ASN A 117 7.60 -5.96 -5.20
N SER A 118 7.82 -7.26 -4.98
CA SER A 118 6.85 -8.28 -5.32
C SER A 118 5.60 -8.24 -4.45
N PHE A 119 5.74 -7.77 -3.20
CA PHE A 119 4.63 -7.54 -2.27
C PHE A 119 5.02 -6.50 -1.22
N LYS A 120 4.10 -5.58 -0.95
CA LYS A 120 4.13 -4.64 0.18
C LYS A 120 2.72 -4.46 0.72
N ALA A 121 2.60 -4.35 2.03
CA ALA A 121 1.37 -3.95 2.69
C ALA A 121 1.67 -3.27 4.03
N LEU A 122 0.84 -2.31 4.41
CA LEU A 122 0.89 -1.68 5.73
C LEU A 122 -0.17 -2.30 6.63
N PHE A 123 0.13 -2.40 7.92
CA PHE A 123 -0.88 -2.61 8.94
C PHE A 123 -0.59 -1.74 10.18
N TYR A 124 -1.65 -1.40 10.92
CA TYR A 124 -1.57 -0.59 12.12
C TYR A 124 -1.32 -1.49 13.34
N MET A 125 -0.20 -1.32 14.04
CA MET A 125 0.23 -2.22 15.11
C MET A 125 -0.76 -2.32 16.28
N HIS A 126 -1.47 -1.23 16.62
CA HIS A 126 -2.44 -1.24 17.71
C HIS A 126 -3.73 -2.03 17.40
N ARG A 127 -3.93 -2.40 16.14
CA ARG A 127 -5.02 -3.28 15.67
C ARG A 127 -4.51 -4.66 15.27
N TYR A 128 -3.27 -4.97 15.59
CA TYR A 128 -2.70 -6.30 15.32
C TYR A 128 -3.47 -7.37 16.09
N ARG A 129 -3.68 -8.51 15.41
CA ARG A 129 -4.25 -9.72 15.99
C ARG A 129 -3.35 -10.90 15.66
N PRO A 130 -3.29 -11.96 16.50
CA PRO A 130 -2.42 -13.11 16.24
C PRO A 130 -2.67 -13.81 14.90
N ASP A 131 -3.90 -13.77 14.38
CA ASP A 131 -4.30 -14.34 13.09
C ASP A 131 -3.96 -13.46 11.89
N LEU A 132 -3.47 -12.22 12.10
CA LEU A 132 -3.23 -11.26 11.02
C LEU A 132 -2.26 -11.79 9.96
N MET A 133 -1.20 -12.51 10.35
CA MET A 133 -0.25 -13.09 9.40
C MET A 133 -0.88 -14.19 8.54
N ALA A 134 -1.84 -14.94 9.08
CA ALA A 134 -2.61 -15.92 8.31
C ALA A 134 -3.54 -15.23 7.30
N CYS A 135 -4.26 -14.17 7.72
CA CYS A 135 -5.07 -13.34 6.81
C CYS A 135 -4.21 -12.73 5.69
N ILE A 136 -3.06 -12.12 6.02
CA ILE A 136 -2.13 -11.57 5.02
C ILE A 136 -1.69 -12.64 4.01
N ARG A 137 -1.40 -13.84 4.47
CA ARG A 137 -1.00 -14.95 3.61
C ARG A 137 -2.10 -15.34 2.63
N THR A 138 -3.31 -15.55 3.13
CA THR A 138 -4.44 -16.09 2.33
C THR A 138 -5.08 -15.03 1.45
N ASP A 139 -5.27 -13.82 1.96
CA ASP A 139 -6.11 -12.81 1.32
C ASP A 139 -5.30 -11.83 0.47
N TYR A 140 -3.97 -11.79 0.65
CA TYR A 140 -3.08 -10.86 -0.07
C TYR A 140 -1.91 -11.55 -0.79
N VAL A 141 -1.12 -12.36 -0.08
CA VAL A 141 0.09 -12.97 -0.68
C VAL A 141 -0.28 -13.99 -1.76
N HIS A 142 -1.23 -14.89 -1.49
CA HIS A 142 -1.68 -15.87 -2.48
C HIS A 142 -2.34 -15.22 -3.71
N PRO A 143 -3.30 -14.27 -3.58
CA PRO A 143 -3.82 -13.54 -4.73
C PRO A 143 -2.73 -12.80 -5.53
N GLN A 144 -1.74 -12.21 -4.85
CA GLN A 144 -0.62 -11.57 -5.55
C GLN A 144 0.26 -12.58 -6.33
N GLN A 145 0.44 -13.80 -5.80
CA GLN A 145 1.13 -14.86 -6.55
C GLN A 145 0.35 -15.25 -7.81
N GLU A 146 -0.97 -15.43 -7.69
CA GLU A 146 -1.82 -15.73 -8.86
C GLU A 146 -1.78 -14.60 -9.90
N ARG A 147 -1.84 -13.35 -9.44
CA ARG A 147 -1.71 -12.18 -10.30
C ARG A 147 -0.38 -12.16 -11.06
N LEU A 148 0.74 -12.44 -10.37
CA LEU A 148 2.06 -12.49 -11.02
C LEU A 148 2.13 -13.60 -12.06
N ARG A 149 1.58 -14.78 -11.77
CA ARG A 149 1.50 -15.90 -12.74
C ARG A 149 0.69 -15.52 -13.99
N GLY A 150 -0.46 -14.89 -13.80
CA GLY A 150 -1.26 -14.36 -14.91
C GLY A 150 -0.47 -13.35 -15.76
N ARG A 151 0.16 -12.35 -15.13
CA ARG A 151 0.99 -11.35 -15.83
C ARG A 151 2.19 -11.96 -16.57
N ILE A 152 2.77 -13.04 -16.05
CA ILE A 152 3.83 -13.79 -16.71
C ILE A 152 3.27 -14.47 -17.96
N ALA A 153 2.16 -15.19 -17.85
CA ALA A 153 1.53 -15.87 -18.98
C ALA A 153 1.14 -14.89 -20.10
N ASP A 154 0.49 -13.76 -19.73
CA ASP A 154 0.13 -12.69 -20.67
C ASP A 154 1.37 -12.13 -21.39
N ALA A 155 2.47 -11.91 -20.65
CA ALA A 155 3.71 -11.39 -21.22
C ALA A 155 4.41 -12.41 -22.13
N GLU A 156 4.31 -13.70 -21.85
CA GLU A 156 4.83 -14.79 -22.70
C GLU A 156 4.01 -14.90 -24.00
N GLU A 157 2.69 -14.81 -23.91
CA GLU A 157 1.80 -14.80 -25.07
C GLU A 157 2.07 -13.56 -25.96
N GLU A 158 2.15 -12.37 -25.35
CA GLU A 158 2.49 -11.14 -26.07
C GLU A 158 3.86 -11.26 -26.76
N LEU A 159 4.85 -11.86 -26.09
CA LEU A 159 6.20 -12.05 -26.66
C LEU A 159 6.21 -12.97 -27.89
N ALA A 160 5.34 -14.00 -27.90
CA ALA A 160 5.23 -14.94 -29.01
C ALA A 160 4.70 -14.27 -30.29
N HIS A 161 3.86 -13.23 -30.16
CA HIS A 161 3.16 -12.58 -31.27
C HIS A 161 3.62 -11.14 -31.54
N CYS A 162 4.57 -10.59 -30.76
CA CYS A 162 4.97 -9.20 -30.90
C CYS A 162 5.95 -8.95 -32.05
N GLU A 163 5.95 -7.71 -32.52
CA GLU A 163 6.95 -7.24 -33.49
C GLU A 163 8.38 -7.24 -32.91
N PRO A 164 9.42 -7.47 -33.75
CA PRO A 164 10.81 -7.55 -33.29
C PRO A 164 11.28 -6.38 -32.44
N ARG A 165 10.81 -5.17 -32.72
CA ARG A 165 11.16 -3.94 -31.96
C ARG A 165 10.66 -3.95 -30.50
N ARG A 166 9.60 -4.72 -30.20
CA ARG A 166 9.02 -4.82 -28.84
C ARG A 166 9.63 -5.93 -28.00
N LYS A 167 10.32 -6.91 -28.63
CA LYS A 167 10.86 -8.10 -27.96
C LYS A 167 11.78 -7.77 -26.79
N ALA A 168 12.68 -6.80 -26.96
CA ALA A 168 13.64 -6.44 -25.91
C ALA A 168 12.93 -5.88 -24.64
N ALA A 169 11.93 -5.02 -24.81
CA ALA A 169 11.15 -4.48 -23.71
C ALA A 169 10.32 -5.56 -23.00
N LEU A 170 9.67 -6.45 -23.77
CA LEU A 170 8.89 -7.56 -23.23
C LEU A 170 9.77 -8.57 -22.48
N ASN A 171 10.94 -8.92 -23.00
CA ASN A 171 11.88 -9.78 -22.29
C ASN A 171 12.34 -9.17 -20.96
N LYS A 172 12.57 -7.85 -20.92
CA LYS A 172 12.91 -7.15 -19.66
C LYS A 172 11.75 -7.19 -18.68
N LYS A 173 10.51 -6.97 -19.15
CA LYS A 173 9.28 -7.06 -18.33
C LYS A 173 9.12 -8.48 -17.78
N LEU A 174 9.23 -9.49 -18.63
CA LEU A 174 9.08 -10.89 -18.25
C LEU A 174 10.14 -11.31 -17.22
N LYS A 175 11.39 -10.89 -17.41
CA LYS A 175 12.45 -11.14 -16.42
C LYS A 175 12.10 -10.52 -15.06
N LEU A 176 11.61 -9.26 -15.03
CA LEU A 176 11.21 -8.61 -13.78
C LEU A 176 10.08 -9.37 -13.10
N LEU A 177 9.04 -9.78 -13.85
CA LEU A 177 7.90 -10.52 -13.29
C LEU A 177 8.33 -11.87 -12.69
N ARG A 178 9.23 -12.60 -13.37
CA ARG A 178 9.78 -13.85 -12.84
C ARG A 178 10.65 -13.63 -11.60
N ASP A 179 11.43 -12.55 -11.56
CA ASP A 179 12.23 -12.17 -10.39
C ASP A 179 11.30 -11.83 -9.20
N GLN A 180 10.16 -11.15 -9.48
CA GLN A 180 9.14 -10.84 -8.47
C GLN A 180 8.45 -12.11 -7.95
N GLU A 181 8.09 -13.04 -8.84
CA GLU A 181 7.49 -14.32 -8.44
C GLU A 181 8.45 -15.11 -7.53
N ALA A 182 9.72 -15.22 -7.92
CA ALA A 182 10.73 -15.91 -7.12
C ALA A 182 10.98 -15.26 -5.76
N GLU A 183 10.92 -13.92 -5.67
CA GLU A 183 10.98 -13.18 -4.40
C GLU A 183 9.75 -13.46 -3.54
N LEU A 184 8.55 -13.43 -4.13
CA LEU A 184 7.30 -13.61 -3.42
C LEU A 184 7.13 -15.04 -2.89
N ILE A 185 7.59 -16.08 -3.61
CA ILE A 185 7.60 -17.46 -3.11
C ILE A 185 8.42 -17.57 -1.83
N LYS A 186 9.63 -17.00 -1.80
CA LYS A 186 10.48 -16.99 -0.60
C LYS A 186 9.89 -16.18 0.55
N TYR A 187 9.15 -15.13 0.23
CA TYR A 187 8.48 -14.31 1.22
C TYR A 187 7.27 -15.03 1.81
N GLU A 188 6.51 -15.73 0.98
CA GLU A 188 5.38 -16.55 1.43
C GLU A 188 5.82 -17.60 2.46
N GLU A 189 6.96 -18.28 2.25
CA GLU A 189 7.51 -19.25 3.22
C GLU A 189 7.80 -18.61 4.59
N LYS A 190 8.18 -17.33 4.62
CA LYS A 190 8.38 -16.60 5.87
C LYS A 190 7.05 -16.25 6.53
N ILE A 191 6.11 -15.68 5.77
CA ILE A 191 4.76 -15.35 6.27
C ILE A 191 4.06 -16.59 6.79
N HIS A 192 4.17 -17.73 6.10
CA HIS A 192 3.61 -19.02 6.53
C HIS A 192 4.08 -19.39 7.94
N ARG A 193 5.38 -19.30 8.21
CA ARG A 193 5.92 -19.60 9.56
C ARG A 193 5.33 -18.69 10.65
N PHE A 194 5.14 -17.40 10.36
CA PHE A 194 4.51 -16.47 11.29
C PHE A 194 3.01 -16.72 11.44
N ALA A 195 2.33 -17.11 10.37
CA ALA A 195 0.91 -17.51 10.39
C ALA A 195 0.67 -18.71 11.31
N ASP A 196 1.52 -19.73 11.21
CA ASP A 196 1.41 -20.94 12.05
C ASP A 196 1.69 -20.66 13.53
N GLN A 197 2.55 -19.69 13.83
CA GLN A 197 2.92 -19.35 15.20
C GLN A 197 1.85 -18.57 15.96
N MET A 198 0.93 -17.90 15.25
CA MET A 198 -0.13 -17.08 15.87
C MET A 198 0.40 -16.15 16.97
N ILE A 199 1.51 -15.47 16.71
CA ILE A 199 2.24 -14.67 17.71
C ILE A 199 1.34 -13.55 18.22
N ALA A 200 1.16 -13.47 19.54
CA ALA A 200 0.58 -12.30 20.19
C ALA A 200 1.66 -11.25 20.47
N ILE A 201 1.31 -9.97 20.39
CA ILE A 201 2.17 -8.88 20.83
C ILE A 201 1.61 -8.27 22.13
N ASP A 202 2.52 -7.80 22.97
CA ASP A 202 2.18 -6.98 24.14
C ASP A 202 2.56 -5.53 23.83
N LEU A 203 1.58 -4.64 23.81
CA LEU A 203 1.80 -3.23 23.50
C LEU A 203 2.65 -2.52 24.57
N ASP A 204 2.64 -3.03 25.81
CA ASP A 204 3.44 -2.50 26.93
C ASP A 204 4.95 -2.76 26.74
N ASP A 205 5.34 -3.79 25.99
CA ASP A 205 6.73 -4.04 25.60
C ASP A 205 7.30 -2.96 24.67
N GLY A 206 6.41 -2.18 24.06
CA GLY A 206 6.74 -1.08 23.17
C GLY A 206 7.11 -1.50 21.75
N VAL A 207 7.11 -0.49 20.85
CA VAL A 207 7.24 -0.68 19.41
C VAL A 207 8.50 -1.45 19.01
N LYS A 208 9.64 -1.15 19.61
CA LYS A 208 10.93 -1.75 19.18
C LYS A 208 11.00 -3.25 19.44
N VAL A 209 10.52 -3.70 20.61
CA VAL A 209 10.54 -5.11 21.00
C VAL A 209 9.60 -5.89 20.09
N ASN A 210 8.36 -5.44 19.98
CA ASN A 210 7.36 -6.07 19.12
C ASN A 210 7.78 -6.08 17.63
N TYR A 211 8.36 -4.98 17.13
CA TYR A 211 8.85 -4.91 15.75
C TYR A 211 9.95 -5.92 15.46
N ALA A 212 10.87 -6.12 16.41
CA ALA A 212 11.98 -7.07 16.27
C ALA A 212 11.50 -8.52 16.09
N THR A 213 10.36 -8.86 16.70
CA THR A 213 9.75 -10.20 16.56
C THR A 213 9.39 -10.52 15.10
N PHE A 214 8.99 -9.52 14.32
CA PHE A 214 8.56 -9.68 12.92
C PHE A 214 9.58 -9.18 11.89
N GLN A 215 10.82 -8.87 12.30
CA GLN A 215 11.82 -8.23 11.44
C GLN A 215 12.13 -8.98 10.13
N ASP A 216 11.89 -10.31 10.07
CA ASP A 216 12.14 -11.13 8.87
C ASP A 216 11.14 -10.89 7.74
N VAL A 217 9.97 -10.32 8.06
CA VAL A 217 8.89 -10.02 7.13
C VAL A 217 8.60 -8.53 7.01
N LEU A 218 9.14 -7.71 7.92
CA LEU A 218 8.97 -6.27 7.93
C LEU A 218 10.13 -5.54 7.25
N ALA A 219 9.84 -4.36 6.73
CA ALA A 219 10.83 -3.44 6.18
C ALA A 219 11.82 -2.99 7.27
N LYS A 220 13.07 -2.73 6.89
CA LYS A 220 14.06 -2.22 7.86
C LYS A 220 13.74 -0.78 8.24
N VAL A 221 13.67 -0.51 9.53
CA VAL A 221 13.63 0.85 10.08
C VAL A 221 15.02 1.47 9.94
N LYS A 222 15.14 2.51 9.13
CA LYS A 222 16.39 3.23 8.84
C LYS A 222 16.55 4.47 9.70
#